data_8fe63b9b97155dcc77b22848fbd0afb3
#
_entry.id   8fe63b9b97155dcc77b22848fbd0afb3
#
_cell.length_a   1.000
_cell.length_b   1.000
_cell.length_c   1.000
_cell.angle_alpha   90.00
_cell.angle_beta   90.00
_cell.angle_gamma   90.00
#
_symmetry.space_group_name_H-M   'P 1'
#
loop_
_entity.id
_entity.type
_entity.pdbx_description
1 polymer ?
#
loop_
_entity_poly.entity_id
_entity_poly.type
_entity_poly.pdbx_seq_one_letter_code
_entity_poly.pdbx_strand_id
1 'polypeptide(L)'
;YEDLEAICDIYTDAFDGKTTESTRQWWNILDNDHYHYYVVEQDGLVVAVASLIVLNKLIRGGNRVALIEDVAVSRYAGSRGIGKMLIEKLKEVAIEKKCYKTILNCSEDVVGFYEKCGFYKKEVQMRWDRPAEFAPSARNKGLF
;
A
#
# COMPACT_ATOMS: atom_id res chain seq x y z
N TYR A 1 -15.65 -0.67 -4.76
CA TYR A 1 -16.30 -1.67 -3.91
C TYR A 1 -16.28 -3.07 -4.51
N GLU A 2 -16.45 -3.17 -5.81
CA GLU A 2 -16.48 -4.45 -6.54
C GLU A 2 -15.17 -5.23 -6.40
N ASP A 3 -14.06 -4.53 -6.25
CA ASP A 3 -12.72 -5.13 -6.16
C ASP A 3 -12.31 -5.55 -4.75
N LEU A 4 -13.12 -5.29 -3.73
CA LEU A 4 -12.72 -5.41 -2.33
C LEU A 4 -12.37 -6.84 -1.93
N GLU A 5 -13.15 -7.81 -2.36
CA GLU A 5 -12.92 -9.23 -2.08
C GLU A 5 -11.59 -9.69 -2.72
N ALA A 6 -11.39 -9.33 -3.99
CA ALA A 6 -10.17 -9.66 -4.71
C ALA A 6 -8.91 -9.00 -4.09
N ILE A 7 -9.01 -7.76 -3.61
CA ILE A 7 -7.94 -7.08 -2.87
C ILE A 7 -7.62 -7.84 -1.58
N CYS A 8 -8.64 -8.24 -0.81
CA CYS A 8 -8.47 -9.01 0.42
C CYS A 8 -7.78 -10.35 0.17
N ASP A 9 -8.13 -11.05 -0.89
CA ASP A 9 -7.53 -12.31 -1.27
C ASP A 9 -6.05 -12.14 -1.65
N ILE A 10 -5.73 -11.13 -2.45
CA ILE A 10 -4.35 -10.81 -2.82
C ILE A 10 -3.51 -10.48 -1.58
N TYR A 11 -4.03 -9.66 -0.66
CA TYR A 11 -3.31 -9.30 0.56
C TYR A 11 -3.14 -10.48 1.52
N THR A 12 -4.14 -11.33 1.64
CA THR A 12 -4.06 -12.54 2.46
C THR A 12 -2.96 -13.47 1.96
N ASP A 13 -2.86 -13.65 0.64
CA ASP A 13 -1.82 -14.45 0.01
C ASP A 13 -0.40 -13.82 0.14
N ALA A 14 -0.31 -12.50 -0.01
CA ALA A 14 0.98 -11.79 -0.08
C ALA A 14 1.61 -11.56 1.29
N PHE A 15 0.81 -11.33 2.34
CA PHE A 15 1.30 -10.87 3.64
C PHE A 15 1.07 -11.86 4.77
N ASP A 16 0.67 -13.09 4.48
CA ASP A 16 0.43 -14.16 5.46
C ASP A 16 -0.42 -13.69 6.66
N GLY A 17 -1.39 -12.81 6.38
CA GLY A 17 -2.19 -12.12 7.35
C GLY A 17 -3.68 -12.14 7.00
N LYS A 18 -4.50 -11.94 8.03
CA LYS A 18 -5.94 -11.75 7.82
C LYS A 18 -6.22 -10.30 7.47
N THR A 19 -6.87 -10.10 6.34
CA THR A 19 -7.49 -8.81 6.03
C THR A 19 -8.69 -8.56 6.94
N THR A 20 -9.09 -7.30 7.05
CA THR A 20 -10.29 -6.98 7.83
C THR A 20 -11.55 -7.33 7.05
N GLU A 21 -12.47 -8.05 7.69
CA GLU A 21 -13.81 -8.29 7.17
C GLU A 21 -14.78 -7.14 7.52
N SER A 22 -14.29 -6.14 8.26
CA SER A 22 -15.12 -5.04 8.71
C SER A 22 -15.37 -4.01 7.60
N THR A 23 -16.54 -4.02 7.04
CA THR A 23 -17.01 -3.02 6.07
C THR A 23 -16.80 -1.58 6.57
N ARG A 24 -16.95 -1.35 7.88
CA ARG A 24 -16.73 -0.03 8.49
C ARG A 24 -15.28 0.41 8.42
N GLN A 25 -14.32 -0.49 8.62
CA GLN A 25 -12.89 -0.15 8.50
C GLN A 25 -12.55 0.20 7.06
N TRP A 26 -13.11 -0.51 6.09
CA TRP A 26 -12.95 -0.18 4.68
C TRP A 26 -13.49 1.20 4.33
N TRP A 27 -14.70 1.53 4.81
CA TRP A 27 -15.25 2.87 4.64
C TRP A 27 -14.33 3.95 5.19
N ASN A 28 -13.81 3.77 6.40
CA ASN A 28 -12.90 4.74 7.01
C ASN A 28 -11.60 4.94 6.21
N ILE A 29 -11.15 3.91 5.51
CA ILE A 29 -9.94 3.99 4.67
C ILE A 29 -10.29 4.64 3.33
N LEU A 30 -11.33 4.18 2.65
CA LEU A 30 -11.70 4.63 1.31
C LEU A 30 -12.30 6.04 1.28
N ASP A 31 -12.95 6.47 2.36
CA ASP A 31 -13.51 7.82 2.52
C ASP A 31 -12.46 8.84 3.01
N ASN A 32 -11.19 8.48 2.96
CA ASN A 32 -10.09 9.33 3.39
C ASN A 32 -9.31 9.86 2.17
N ASP A 33 -9.38 11.17 1.92
CA ASP A 33 -8.72 11.86 0.81
C ASP A 33 -7.19 11.68 0.74
N HIS A 34 -6.59 11.16 1.78
CA HIS A 34 -5.16 10.88 1.84
C HIS A 34 -4.79 9.46 1.38
N TYR A 35 -5.76 8.54 1.33
CA TYR A 35 -5.53 7.14 0.94
C TYR A 35 -6.07 6.90 -0.46
N HIS A 36 -5.21 6.37 -1.32
CA HIS A 36 -5.55 6.03 -2.70
C HIS A 36 -5.14 4.59 -2.97
N TYR A 37 -6.10 3.73 -3.26
CA TYR A 37 -5.86 2.36 -3.68
C TYR A 37 -5.89 2.26 -5.19
N TYR A 38 -4.93 1.55 -5.75
CA TYR A 38 -4.85 1.28 -7.17
C TYR A 38 -4.75 -0.22 -7.40
N VAL A 39 -5.51 -0.69 -8.36
CA VAL A 39 -5.51 -2.09 -8.78
C VAL A 39 -5.09 -2.19 -10.24
N VAL A 40 -4.54 -3.34 -10.59
CA VAL A 40 -4.35 -3.74 -11.98
C VAL A 40 -5.33 -4.85 -12.26
N GLU A 41 -6.14 -4.67 -13.29
CA GLU A 41 -7.06 -5.68 -13.79
C GLU A 41 -6.51 -6.31 -15.07
N GLN A 42 -6.61 -7.62 -15.17
CA GLN A 42 -6.26 -8.41 -16.34
C GLN A 42 -7.38 -9.41 -16.60
N ASP A 43 -7.92 -9.41 -17.80
CA ASP A 43 -9.03 -10.30 -18.23
C ASP A 43 -10.24 -10.28 -17.27
N GLY A 44 -10.57 -9.11 -16.73
CA GLY A 44 -11.67 -8.91 -15.77
C GLY A 44 -11.37 -9.37 -14.34
N LEU A 45 -10.10 -9.65 -14.02
CA LEU A 45 -9.67 -10.06 -12.69
C LEU A 45 -8.65 -9.07 -12.12
N VAL A 46 -8.81 -8.68 -10.88
CA VAL A 46 -7.80 -7.90 -10.15
C VAL A 46 -6.59 -8.79 -9.88
N VAL A 47 -5.43 -8.39 -10.37
CA VAL A 47 -4.18 -9.17 -10.29
C VAL A 47 -3.06 -8.45 -9.51
N ALA A 48 -3.23 -7.19 -9.20
CA ALA A 48 -2.29 -6.46 -8.35
C ALA A 48 -3.00 -5.31 -7.63
N VAL A 49 -2.46 -4.93 -6.48
CA VAL A 49 -2.96 -3.83 -5.68
C VAL A 49 -1.81 -3.13 -4.96
N ALA A 50 -1.93 -1.85 -4.76
CA ALA A 50 -1.09 -1.06 -3.86
C ALA A 50 -1.84 0.16 -3.35
N SER A 51 -1.41 0.68 -2.21
CA SER A 51 -1.89 1.95 -1.69
C SER A 51 -0.85 3.05 -1.81
N LEU A 52 -1.32 4.27 -2.01
CA LEU A 52 -0.54 5.49 -1.94
C LEU A 52 -1.17 6.42 -0.92
N ILE A 53 -0.38 6.83 0.06
CA ILE A 53 -0.81 7.73 1.12
C ILE A 53 -0.15 9.09 0.92
N VAL A 54 -0.95 10.14 0.89
CA VAL A 54 -0.46 11.52 0.78
C VAL A 54 -0.26 12.11 2.17
N LEU A 55 0.99 12.34 2.54
CA LEU A 55 1.39 12.92 3.81
C LEU A 55 1.57 14.44 3.65
N ASN A 56 0.73 15.23 4.28
CA ASN A 56 0.91 16.67 4.35
C ASN A 56 2.01 17.03 5.35
N LYS A 57 2.90 17.94 4.99
CA LYS A 57 4.03 18.39 5.83
C LYS A 57 3.92 19.88 6.10
N LEU A 58 4.20 20.30 7.32
CA LEU A 58 4.35 21.73 7.66
C LEU A 58 5.71 22.29 7.20
N ILE A 59 6.72 21.43 7.16
CA ILE A 59 8.06 21.80 6.68
C ILE A 59 8.09 21.91 5.15
N ARG A 60 9.17 22.52 4.61
CA ARG A 60 9.39 22.67 3.15
C ARG A 60 8.24 23.39 2.43
N GLY A 61 7.69 24.43 3.07
CA GLY A 61 6.62 25.23 2.47
C GLY A 61 5.27 24.51 2.36
N GLY A 62 5.01 23.54 3.22
CA GLY A 62 3.74 22.77 3.20
C GLY A 62 3.66 21.72 2.09
N ASN A 63 4.79 21.30 1.54
CA ASN A 63 4.83 20.27 0.49
C ASN A 63 4.37 18.91 1.00
N ARG A 64 3.97 18.04 0.06
CA ARG A 64 3.45 16.70 0.32
C ARG A 64 4.49 15.63 0.02
N VAL A 65 4.38 14.52 0.74
CA VAL A 65 5.15 13.29 0.48
C VAL A 65 4.16 12.18 0.13
N ALA A 66 4.44 11.41 -0.91
CA ALA A 66 3.72 10.17 -1.18
C ALA A 66 4.42 9.01 -0.48
N LEU A 67 3.67 8.19 0.24
CA LEU A 67 4.11 6.93 0.81
C LEU A 67 3.38 5.79 0.09
N ILE A 68 4.14 4.90 -0.54
CA ILE A 68 3.60 3.67 -1.14
C ILE A 68 3.64 2.56 -0.09
N GLU A 69 2.51 1.89 0.09
CA GLU A 69 2.34 0.79 1.04
C GLU A 69 1.60 -0.39 0.40
N ASP A 70 1.76 -1.56 1.01
CA ASP A 70 0.98 -2.77 0.73
C ASP A 70 0.96 -3.16 -0.76
N VAL A 71 2.13 -3.12 -1.39
CA VAL A 71 2.27 -3.52 -2.80
C VAL A 71 2.20 -5.04 -2.91
N ALA A 72 1.21 -5.54 -3.59
CA ALA A 72 1.02 -6.97 -3.80
C ALA A 72 0.63 -7.29 -5.24
N VAL A 73 1.20 -8.37 -5.77
CA VAL A 73 0.89 -8.92 -7.10
C VAL A 73 0.48 -10.36 -6.91
N SER A 74 -0.66 -10.73 -7.47
CA SER A 74 -1.15 -12.11 -7.43
C SER A 74 -0.14 -13.06 -8.11
N ARG A 75 0.08 -14.22 -7.49
CA ARG A 75 0.87 -15.30 -8.10
C ARG A 75 0.27 -15.83 -9.40
N TYR A 76 -1.00 -15.58 -9.61
CA TYR A 76 -1.73 -15.97 -10.83
C TYR A 76 -1.70 -14.90 -11.91
N ALA A 77 -1.02 -13.79 -11.68
CA ALA A 77 -0.85 -12.74 -12.69
C ALA A 77 -0.13 -13.29 -13.92
N GLY A 78 -0.82 -13.29 -15.05
CA GLY A 78 -0.36 -13.95 -16.27
C GLY A 78 0.74 -13.20 -17.04
N SER A 79 1.06 -11.95 -16.71
CA SER A 79 2.04 -11.15 -17.42
C SER A 79 3.16 -10.65 -16.51
N ARG A 80 4.39 -10.59 -17.07
CA ARG A 80 5.53 -9.98 -16.38
C ARG A 80 5.42 -8.46 -16.43
N GLY A 81 5.91 -7.77 -15.40
CA GLY A 81 5.96 -6.31 -15.37
C GLY A 81 4.74 -5.63 -14.76
N ILE A 82 3.73 -6.37 -14.29
CA ILE A 82 2.54 -5.83 -13.62
C ILE A 82 2.92 -4.96 -12.41
N GLY A 83 3.80 -5.46 -11.55
CA GLY A 83 4.26 -4.68 -10.40
C GLY A 83 4.95 -3.38 -10.81
N LYS A 84 5.78 -3.41 -11.85
CA LYS A 84 6.43 -2.21 -12.37
C LYS A 84 5.40 -1.22 -12.92
N MET A 85 4.43 -1.70 -13.69
CA MET A 85 3.35 -0.86 -14.24
C MET A 85 2.57 -0.18 -13.12
N LEU A 86 2.23 -0.90 -12.06
CA LEU A 86 1.54 -0.35 -10.88
C LEU A 86 2.38 0.73 -10.19
N ILE A 87 3.68 0.48 -9.96
CA ILE A 87 4.58 1.46 -9.34
C ILE A 87 4.74 2.71 -10.22
N GLU A 88 4.87 2.58 -11.53
CA GLU A 88 4.93 3.74 -12.42
C GLU A 88 3.65 4.57 -12.34
N LYS A 89 2.47 3.92 -12.29
CA LYS A 89 1.20 4.62 -12.10
C LYS A 89 1.15 5.39 -10.77
N LEU A 90 1.60 4.80 -9.68
CA LEU A 90 1.64 5.47 -8.38
C LEU A 90 2.58 6.69 -8.37
N LYS A 91 3.69 6.63 -9.11
CA LYS A 91 4.59 7.80 -9.29
C LYS A 91 3.88 8.93 -10.06
N GLU A 92 3.14 8.61 -11.11
CA GLU A 92 2.31 9.60 -11.82
C GLU A 92 1.31 10.28 -10.89
N VAL A 93 0.59 9.48 -10.11
CA VAL A 93 -0.36 9.99 -9.11
C VAL A 93 0.31 10.88 -8.07
N ALA A 94 1.50 10.50 -7.59
CA ALA A 94 2.27 11.33 -6.66
C ALA A 94 2.60 12.70 -7.26
N ILE A 95 2.93 12.76 -8.56
CA ILE A 95 3.17 14.02 -9.28
C ILE A 95 1.87 14.83 -9.38
N GLU A 96 0.76 14.21 -9.77
CA GLU A 96 -0.57 14.86 -9.85
C GLU A 96 -0.99 15.44 -8.50
N LYS A 97 -0.71 14.72 -7.41
CA LYS A 97 -0.95 15.15 -6.02
C LYS A 97 0.08 16.18 -5.50
N LYS A 98 1.02 16.62 -6.35
CA LYS A 98 2.05 17.61 -6.01
C LYS A 98 2.95 17.16 -4.85
N CYS A 99 3.25 15.87 -4.77
CA CYS A 99 4.22 15.35 -3.82
C CYS A 99 5.65 15.62 -4.34
N TYR A 100 6.53 16.16 -3.48
CA TYR A 100 7.91 16.47 -3.88
C TYR A 100 8.82 15.23 -3.87
N LYS A 101 8.39 14.17 -3.21
CA LYS A 101 9.04 12.86 -3.23
C LYS A 101 8.03 11.74 -2.98
N THR A 102 8.40 10.56 -3.44
CA THR A 102 7.70 9.30 -3.14
C THR A 102 8.66 8.40 -2.37
N ILE A 103 8.19 7.81 -1.28
CA ILE A 103 8.94 6.90 -0.42
C ILE A 103 8.20 5.59 -0.28
N LEU A 104 8.94 4.52 0.02
CA LEU A 104 8.42 3.21 0.39
C LEU A 104 9.42 2.49 1.29
N ASN A 105 8.95 1.47 1.99
CA ASN A 105 9.79 0.53 2.71
C ASN A 105 9.69 -0.84 2.03
N CYS A 106 10.79 -1.56 1.97
CA CYS A 106 10.80 -2.90 1.39
C CYS A 106 11.87 -3.78 2.05
N SER A 107 11.73 -5.09 1.92
CA SER A 107 12.77 -6.04 2.30
C SER A 107 13.95 -6.01 1.33
N GLU A 108 15.12 -6.42 1.80
CA GLU A 108 16.37 -6.39 1.00
C GLU A 108 16.26 -7.20 -0.31
N ASP A 109 15.51 -8.29 -0.32
CA ASP A 109 15.35 -9.18 -1.48
C ASP A 109 14.60 -8.54 -2.65
N VAL A 110 13.80 -7.49 -2.40
CA VAL A 110 13.05 -6.76 -3.45
C VAL A 110 13.60 -5.37 -3.76
N VAL A 111 14.71 -4.97 -3.13
CA VAL A 111 15.37 -3.68 -3.43
C VAL A 111 15.65 -3.54 -4.92
N GLY A 112 16.22 -4.55 -5.55
CA GLY A 112 16.54 -4.51 -6.99
C GLY A 112 15.32 -4.32 -7.89
N PHE A 113 14.14 -4.74 -7.47
CA PHE A 113 12.90 -4.45 -8.18
C PHE A 113 12.58 -2.94 -8.14
N TYR A 114 12.66 -2.32 -6.97
CA TYR A 114 12.38 -0.90 -6.82
C TYR A 114 13.46 0.00 -7.45
N GLU A 115 14.71 -0.43 -7.45
CA GLU A 115 15.77 0.26 -8.19
C GLU A 115 15.48 0.32 -9.70
N LYS A 116 14.95 -0.77 -10.28
CA LYS A 116 14.47 -0.79 -11.69
C LYS A 116 13.26 0.11 -11.94
N CYS A 117 12.53 0.49 -10.87
CA CYS A 117 11.45 1.47 -10.91
C CYS A 117 11.95 2.91 -10.63
N GLY A 118 13.27 3.14 -10.51
CA GLY A 118 13.88 4.45 -10.30
C GLY A 118 13.96 4.90 -8.84
N PHE A 119 13.71 4.02 -7.89
CA PHE A 119 13.95 4.29 -6.47
C PHE A 119 15.42 4.04 -6.10
N TYR A 120 15.84 4.60 -5.00
CA TYR A 120 17.18 4.37 -4.44
C TYR A 120 17.12 4.35 -2.92
N LYS A 121 18.01 3.61 -2.29
CA LYS A 121 18.13 3.55 -0.83
C LYS A 121 18.51 4.93 -0.29
N LYS A 122 17.76 5.44 0.70
CA LYS A 122 18.02 6.77 1.25
C LYS A 122 18.15 6.79 2.76
N GLU A 123 17.16 6.29 3.47
CA GLU A 123 17.09 6.34 4.93
C GLU A 123 16.98 4.93 5.50
N VAL A 124 17.09 4.81 6.80
CA VAL A 124 16.90 3.55 7.53
C VAL A 124 15.56 3.58 8.22
N GLN A 125 14.73 2.57 7.99
CA GLN A 125 13.51 2.39 8.74
C GLN A 125 13.82 1.92 10.16
N MET A 126 13.25 2.62 11.14
CA MET A 126 13.26 2.20 12.54
C MET A 126 11.87 1.74 12.94
N ARG A 127 11.77 0.66 13.70
CA ARG A 127 10.50 0.07 14.11
C ARG A 127 10.47 -0.14 15.63
N TRP A 128 9.34 0.17 16.23
CA TRP A 128 9.02 -0.20 17.60
C TRP A 128 7.70 -0.96 17.59
N ASP A 129 7.71 -2.17 18.13
CA ASP A 129 6.51 -2.98 18.25
C ASP A 129 5.88 -2.79 19.63
N ARG A 130 4.57 -2.66 19.64
CA ARG A 130 3.81 -2.54 20.87
C ARG A 130 3.99 -3.82 21.71
N PRO A 131 4.31 -3.70 23.01
CA PRO A 131 4.41 -4.86 23.89
C PRO A 131 3.14 -5.72 23.89
N ALA A 132 3.29 -7.04 24.03
CA ALA A 132 2.17 -8.01 23.94
C ALA A 132 1.04 -7.73 24.95
N GLU A 133 1.35 -7.20 26.11
CA GLU A 133 0.38 -6.80 27.14
C GLU A 133 -0.60 -5.71 26.70
N PHE A 134 -0.23 -4.89 25.68
CA PHE A 134 -1.09 -3.88 25.07
C PHE A 134 -1.75 -4.36 23.78
N ALA A 135 -1.57 -5.63 23.41
CA ALA A 135 -2.31 -6.18 22.29
C ALA A 135 -3.82 -6.11 22.57
N PRO A 136 -4.68 -5.79 21.59
CA PRO A 136 -6.12 -5.84 21.79
C PRO A 136 -6.49 -7.23 22.30
N SER A 137 -7.20 -7.30 23.44
CA SER A 137 -7.67 -8.59 23.93
C SER A 137 -8.61 -9.19 22.87
N ALA A 138 -8.52 -10.49 22.67
CA ALA A 138 -9.40 -11.22 21.74
C ALA A 138 -10.91 -11.03 22.03
N ARG A 139 -11.25 -10.40 23.16
CA ARG A 139 -12.62 -10.08 23.59
C ARG A 139 -13.18 -8.79 22.98
N ASN A 140 -12.34 -7.90 22.42
CA ASN A 140 -12.81 -6.68 21.75
C ASN A 140 -13.04 -6.89 20.24
N LYS A 141 -13.70 -7.98 19.89
CA LYS A 141 -14.34 -8.09 18.57
C LYS A 141 -15.56 -7.17 18.54
N GLY A 142 -15.35 -5.88 18.31
CA GLY A 142 -16.51 -5.03 18.10
C GLY A 142 -16.41 -3.53 18.38
N LEU A 143 -15.26 -2.97 18.65
CA LEU A 143 -15.17 -1.53 18.93
C LEU A 143 -13.90 -0.90 18.32
N PHE A 144 -13.76 -1.00 17.02
CA PHE A 144 -12.93 0.00 16.27
C PHE A 144 -13.40 0.01 14.82
#